data_f2b29f6edd9de5b98add9f14e36446de
#
_entry.id   f2b29f6edd9de5b98add9f14e36446de
#
_cell.length_a   1.000
_cell.length_b   1.000
_cell.length_c   1.000
_cell.angle_alpha   90.00
_cell.angle_beta   90.00
_cell.angle_gamma   90.00
#
_symmetry.space_group_name_H-M   'P 1'
#
loop_
_entity.id
_entity.type
_entity.pdbx_description
1 polymer ?
#
loop_
_entity_poly.entity_id
_entity_poly.type
_entity_poly.pdbx_seq_one_letter_code
_entity_poly.pdbx_strand_id
1 'polypeptide(L)'
;METKAGDPGAFAHFDLNRVDSPAFVVDAAKLRSNCQILADIRDAADIKVLAALKAFSMWATAPIIGEYLDGVCTSGLWEARLASEFYDGEIATYSAAFKPEELDEVCRLSDHVIFNSPGQMERATLILEAARASGQNFDVGLRINPMHPTGEVPRYDPSSPGSRLGFPIDQLTPEIMEGVDGIHFHNLCEQDFEPLHDTWDKVFDAIEPWFGQLKWINMGGGHHITRADYQREELVEFLKDAKEDTGAEIYLEPGEAVALDAGILVGTILDTGHNGLPVAVADISATCHMPDVIEAPYRPAMLGEAQGADTPEVRIGGPSCLAGDVIGDYRIEGGAEVGKRFAFLDQAHYSMVKTNTFNGVQLPSIYLWDSDIDQLELVKEFGYDTFRDRLS
;
A
#
# COMPACT_ATOMS: atom_id res chain seq x y z
N MET A 1 15.56 8.25 1.25
CA MET A 1 15.76 6.93 1.86
C MET A 1 16.38 6.00 0.84
N GLU A 2 17.22 5.07 1.24
CA GLU A 2 17.58 3.93 0.38
C GLU A 2 16.41 2.95 0.40
N THR A 3 15.90 2.57 -0.76
CA THR A 3 14.90 1.50 -0.82
C THR A 3 15.57 0.14 -0.62
N LYS A 4 14.94 -0.72 0.15
CA LYS A 4 15.33 -2.15 0.30
C LYS A 4 14.65 -3.03 -0.76
N ALA A 5 13.78 -2.46 -1.59
CA ALA A 5 13.11 -3.07 -2.73
C ALA A 5 13.89 -2.78 -4.04
N GLY A 6 13.50 -3.42 -5.12
CA GLY A 6 14.10 -3.24 -6.44
C GLY A 6 14.87 -4.46 -6.93
N ASP A 7 14.50 -5.65 -6.45
CA ASP A 7 14.92 -6.91 -7.08
C ASP A 7 14.22 -7.04 -8.44
N PRO A 8 14.97 -7.12 -9.55
CA PRO A 8 14.36 -7.25 -10.87
C PRO A 8 13.61 -8.57 -11.08
N GLY A 9 13.92 -9.63 -10.33
CA GLY A 9 13.29 -10.92 -10.50
C GLY A 9 13.19 -11.35 -11.97
N ALA A 10 12.01 -11.77 -12.40
CA ALA A 10 11.74 -12.15 -13.78
C ALA A 10 11.84 -10.97 -14.78
N PHE A 11 11.66 -9.72 -14.30
CA PHE A 11 11.78 -8.53 -15.15
C PHE A 11 13.18 -8.32 -15.74
N ALA A 12 14.23 -8.95 -15.17
CA ALA A 12 15.58 -8.94 -15.77
C ALA A 12 15.60 -9.46 -17.20
N HIS A 13 14.60 -10.23 -17.61
CA HIS A 13 14.48 -10.83 -18.95
C HIS A 13 13.25 -10.34 -19.72
N PHE A 14 12.48 -9.40 -19.17
CA PHE A 14 11.30 -8.86 -19.84
C PHE A 14 11.70 -7.88 -20.96
N ASP A 15 11.21 -8.09 -22.16
CA ASP A 15 11.41 -7.15 -23.27
C ASP A 15 10.45 -5.96 -23.12
N LEU A 16 11.00 -4.79 -22.78
CA LEU A 16 10.26 -3.55 -22.60
C LEU A 16 9.51 -3.07 -23.85
N ASN A 17 9.84 -3.60 -25.05
CA ASN A 17 9.13 -3.25 -26.28
C ASN A 17 7.80 -4.00 -26.45
N ARG A 18 7.48 -4.95 -25.59
CA ARG A 18 6.20 -5.68 -25.62
C ARG A 18 5.02 -4.84 -25.15
N VAL A 19 5.28 -3.71 -24.51
CA VAL A 19 4.24 -2.82 -23.95
C VAL A 19 4.34 -1.43 -24.55
N ASP A 20 3.25 -0.69 -24.51
CA ASP A 20 3.27 0.74 -24.81
C ASP A 20 4.03 1.52 -23.72
N SER A 21 4.29 2.80 -23.95
CA SER A 21 4.92 3.68 -23.00
C SER A 21 4.13 4.99 -22.89
N PRO A 22 3.85 5.47 -21.67
CA PRO A 22 4.21 4.88 -20.36
C PRO A 22 3.32 3.68 -19.98
N ALA A 23 3.87 2.70 -19.24
CA ALA A 23 3.12 1.53 -18.79
C ALA A 23 3.57 1.00 -17.42
N PHE A 24 2.63 0.62 -16.59
CA PHE A 24 2.86 -0.30 -15.47
C PHE A 24 2.74 -1.74 -15.97
N VAL A 25 3.67 -2.60 -15.59
CA VAL A 25 3.61 -4.04 -15.83
C VAL A 25 3.70 -4.75 -14.49
N VAL A 26 2.68 -5.52 -14.14
CA VAL A 26 2.61 -6.27 -12.88
C VAL A 26 2.79 -7.75 -13.16
N ASP A 27 3.70 -8.41 -12.44
CA ASP A 27 3.96 -9.85 -12.57
C ASP A 27 3.04 -10.65 -11.64
N ALA A 28 2.12 -11.40 -12.24
CA ALA A 28 1.19 -12.28 -11.54
C ALA A 28 1.90 -13.42 -10.78
N ALA A 29 2.99 -13.96 -11.30
CA ALA A 29 3.76 -15.00 -10.62
C ALA A 29 4.42 -14.47 -9.34
N LYS A 30 4.98 -13.27 -9.39
CA LYS A 30 5.55 -12.62 -8.19
C LYS A 30 4.47 -12.29 -7.17
N LEU A 31 3.29 -11.81 -7.60
CA LEU A 31 2.14 -11.58 -6.70
C LEU A 31 1.72 -12.88 -6.01
N ARG A 32 1.58 -13.98 -6.74
CA ARG A 32 1.27 -15.30 -6.15
C ARG A 32 2.32 -15.70 -5.12
N SER A 33 3.59 -15.53 -5.44
CA SER A 33 4.69 -15.85 -4.51
C SER A 33 4.62 -15.01 -3.22
N ASN A 34 4.35 -13.71 -3.32
CA ASN A 34 4.20 -12.85 -2.16
C ASN A 34 2.97 -13.25 -1.33
N CYS A 35 1.81 -13.47 -1.97
CA CYS A 35 0.59 -13.90 -1.30
C CYS A 35 0.75 -15.27 -0.62
N GLN A 36 1.50 -16.21 -1.23
CA GLN A 36 1.81 -17.50 -0.61
C GLN A 36 2.61 -17.34 0.69
N ILE A 37 3.63 -16.46 0.70
CA ILE A 37 4.40 -16.16 1.92
C ILE A 37 3.48 -15.64 3.03
N LEU A 38 2.56 -14.73 2.69
CA LEU A 38 1.59 -14.19 3.64
C LEU A 38 0.61 -15.25 4.14
N ALA A 39 0.14 -16.14 3.25
CA ALA A 39 -0.72 -17.27 3.61
C ALA A 39 0.02 -18.28 4.52
N ASP A 40 1.29 -18.57 4.25
CA ASP A 40 2.10 -19.46 5.08
C ASP A 40 2.23 -18.93 6.53
N ILE A 41 2.42 -17.61 6.69
CA ILE A 41 2.45 -16.96 8.01
C ILE A 41 1.08 -17.01 8.67
N ARG A 42 0.01 -16.67 7.92
CA ARG A 42 -1.39 -16.75 8.37
C ARG A 42 -1.69 -18.14 8.94
N ASP A 43 -1.42 -19.17 8.16
CA ASP A 43 -1.74 -20.55 8.52
C ASP A 43 -0.86 -21.05 9.68
N ALA A 44 0.42 -20.67 9.71
CA ALA A 44 1.33 -21.04 10.77
C ALA A 44 0.98 -20.38 12.11
N ALA A 45 0.52 -19.13 12.10
CA ALA A 45 0.18 -18.39 13.31
C ALA A 45 -1.33 -18.47 13.66
N ASP A 46 -2.15 -19.07 12.81
CA ASP A 46 -3.63 -19.15 12.94
C ASP A 46 -4.25 -17.75 13.14
N ILE A 47 -3.93 -16.82 12.21
CA ILE A 47 -4.38 -15.42 12.21
C ILE A 47 -5.15 -15.11 10.92
N LYS A 48 -5.55 -13.86 10.76
CA LYS A 48 -6.17 -13.33 9.53
C LYS A 48 -5.24 -12.33 8.83
N VAL A 49 -5.24 -12.35 7.50
CA VAL A 49 -4.45 -11.41 6.69
C VAL A 49 -5.32 -10.74 5.63
N LEU A 50 -5.39 -9.41 5.65
CA LEU A 50 -6.17 -8.59 4.73
C LEU A 50 -5.24 -7.77 3.84
N ALA A 51 -5.42 -7.81 2.52
CA ALA A 51 -4.64 -6.96 1.61
C ALA A 51 -5.07 -5.50 1.70
N ALA A 52 -4.13 -4.57 1.88
CA ALA A 52 -4.45 -3.15 1.99
C ALA A 52 -4.57 -2.48 0.62
N LEU A 53 -5.81 -2.16 0.21
CA LEU A 53 -6.09 -1.52 -1.09
C LEU A 53 -5.44 -0.14 -1.24
N LYS A 54 -5.22 0.55 -0.14
CA LYS A 54 -4.47 1.83 -0.10
C LYS A 54 -3.13 1.76 -0.84
N ALA A 55 -2.43 0.64 -0.72
CA ALA A 55 -1.13 0.46 -1.34
C ALA A 55 -1.23 -0.20 -2.72
N PHE A 56 -2.12 -1.17 -2.88
CA PHE A 56 -2.29 -1.92 -4.12
C PHE A 56 -3.75 -2.29 -4.35
N SER A 57 -4.38 -1.65 -5.33
CA SER A 57 -5.81 -1.84 -5.65
C SER A 57 -6.06 -2.20 -7.12
N MET A 58 -5.11 -2.87 -7.78
CA MET A 58 -5.30 -3.42 -9.12
C MET A 58 -6.31 -4.58 -9.06
N TRP A 59 -7.60 -4.27 -9.13
CA TRP A 59 -8.68 -5.25 -8.95
C TRP A 59 -8.67 -6.41 -9.96
N ALA A 60 -8.00 -6.27 -11.10
CA ALA A 60 -7.78 -7.40 -12.02
C ALA A 60 -6.97 -8.55 -11.38
N THR A 61 -6.23 -8.28 -10.30
CA THR A 61 -5.49 -9.28 -9.53
C THR A 61 -6.27 -9.82 -8.31
N ALA A 62 -7.51 -9.37 -8.11
CA ALA A 62 -8.35 -9.80 -6.99
C ALA A 62 -8.52 -11.34 -6.90
N PRO A 63 -8.66 -12.09 -8.03
CA PRO A 63 -8.72 -13.55 -7.96
C PRO A 63 -7.43 -14.19 -7.39
N ILE A 64 -6.26 -13.60 -7.66
CA ILE A 64 -5.00 -14.06 -7.09
C ILE A 64 -5.00 -13.79 -5.57
N ILE A 65 -5.33 -12.57 -5.16
CA ILE A 65 -5.34 -12.18 -3.74
C ILE A 65 -6.32 -13.04 -2.95
N GLY A 66 -7.55 -13.23 -3.45
CA GLY A 66 -8.61 -14.01 -2.80
C GLY A 66 -8.32 -15.52 -2.68
N GLU A 67 -7.39 -16.05 -3.48
CA GLU A 67 -6.93 -17.44 -3.33
C GLU A 67 -6.09 -17.64 -2.06
N TYR A 68 -5.38 -16.61 -1.61
CA TYR A 68 -4.39 -16.72 -0.53
C TYR A 68 -4.79 -15.99 0.75
N LEU A 69 -5.47 -14.85 0.67
CA LEU A 69 -5.73 -13.97 1.80
C LEU A 69 -7.20 -13.98 2.20
N ASP A 70 -7.49 -13.58 3.44
CA ASP A 70 -8.83 -13.65 4.04
C ASP A 70 -9.77 -12.53 3.56
N GLY A 71 -9.25 -11.52 2.90
CA GLY A 71 -10.00 -10.38 2.41
C GLY A 71 -9.13 -9.15 2.21
N VAL A 72 -9.73 -7.97 2.37
CA VAL A 72 -9.05 -6.69 2.13
C VAL A 72 -9.37 -5.65 3.20
N CYS A 73 -8.44 -4.71 3.41
CA CYS A 73 -8.74 -3.50 4.16
C CYS A 73 -8.78 -2.26 3.26
N THR A 74 -9.67 -1.32 3.60
CA THR A 74 -10.05 -0.17 2.78
C THR A 74 -9.98 1.12 3.60
N SER A 75 -9.78 2.26 2.90
CA SER A 75 -9.57 3.57 3.52
C SER A 75 -10.79 4.48 3.41
N GLY A 76 -11.95 3.95 3.08
CA GLY A 76 -13.22 4.67 2.96
C GLY A 76 -14.17 4.04 1.96
N LEU A 77 -15.31 4.71 1.74
CA LEU A 77 -16.44 4.16 0.95
C LEU A 77 -16.05 3.70 -0.46
N TRP A 78 -15.22 4.44 -1.18
CA TRP A 78 -14.95 4.08 -2.59
C TRP A 78 -14.08 2.84 -2.70
N GLU A 79 -13.11 2.66 -1.82
CA GLU A 79 -12.37 1.41 -1.75
C GLU A 79 -13.24 0.26 -1.22
N ALA A 80 -14.16 0.51 -0.27
CA ALA A 80 -15.12 -0.50 0.19
C ALA A 80 -16.07 -0.96 -0.93
N ARG A 81 -16.52 -0.05 -1.80
CA ARG A 81 -17.27 -0.40 -3.00
C ARG A 81 -16.44 -1.25 -3.97
N LEU A 82 -15.20 -0.83 -4.25
CA LEU A 82 -14.29 -1.59 -5.11
C LEU A 82 -14.05 -2.99 -4.54
N ALA A 83 -13.85 -3.08 -3.22
CA ALA A 83 -13.70 -4.35 -2.53
C ALA A 83 -14.93 -5.24 -2.72
N SER A 84 -16.11 -4.72 -2.44
CA SER A 84 -17.39 -5.46 -2.59
C SER A 84 -17.71 -5.88 -4.03
N GLU A 85 -17.18 -5.18 -5.04
CA GLU A 85 -17.41 -5.52 -6.44
C GLU A 85 -16.47 -6.60 -6.97
N PHE A 86 -15.23 -6.67 -6.48
CA PHE A 86 -14.17 -7.44 -7.12
C PHE A 86 -13.40 -8.39 -6.21
N TYR A 87 -13.42 -8.19 -4.90
CA TYR A 87 -12.66 -9.02 -3.97
C TYR A 87 -13.60 -9.92 -3.15
N ASP A 88 -13.12 -11.12 -2.88
CA ASP A 88 -13.77 -12.05 -1.96
C ASP A 88 -13.23 -11.88 -0.53
N GLY A 89 -13.97 -12.40 0.47
CA GLY A 89 -13.55 -12.42 1.87
C GLY A 89 -14.02 -11.22 2.67
N GLU A 90 -13.36 -10.99 3.80
CA GLU A 90 -13.70 -9.94 4.77
C GLU A 90 -13.30 -8.55 4.28
N ILE A 91 -14.10 -7.55 4.59
CA ILE A 91 -13.80 -6.14 4.31
C ILE A 91 -13.68 -5.37 5.62
N ALA A 92 -12.47 -4.91 5.95
CA ALA A 92 -12.23 -4.00 7.06
C ALA A 92 -12.10 -2.57 6.56
N THR A 93 -12.99 -1.68 6.96
CA THR A 93 -12.95 -0.27 6.52
C THR A 93 -12.56 0.66 7.66
N TYR A 94 -11.39 1.28 7.53
CA TYR A 94 -10.93 2.37 8.38
C TYR A 94 -10.99 3.69 7.63
N SER A 95 -11.38 4.76 8.31
CA SER A 95 -11.17 6.12 7.80
C SER A 95 -10.75 7.08 8.91
N ALA A 96 -9.84 8.01 8.61
CA ALA A 96 -9.48 9.06 9.54
C ALA A 96 -10.69 9.95 9.93
N ALA A 97 -11.68 10.04 9.02
CA ALA A 97 -12.98 10.64 9.30
C ALA A 97 -14.01 10.16 8.26
N PHE A 98 -15.06 9.49 8.72
CA PHE A 98 -16.21 9.16 7.89
C PHE A 98 -17.12 10.36 7.69
N LYS A 99 -17.66 10.54 6.50
CA LYS A 99 -18.79 11.42 6.26
C LYS A 99 -20.07 10.73 6.74
N PRO A 100 -20.94 11.43 7.50
CA PRO A 100 -22.16 10.80 8.04
C PRO A 100 -23.05 10.19 6.96
N GLU A 101 -23.15 10.82 5.78
CA GLU A 101 -23.95 10.37 4.66
C GLU A 101 -23.41 9.09 3.96
N GLU A 102 -22.15 8.75 4.18
CA GLU A 102 -21.49 7.57 3.61
C GLU A 102 -21.54 6.37 4.56
N LEU A 103 -21.73 6.60 5.85
CA LEU A 103 -21.50 5.60 6.90
C LEU A 103 -22.46 4.42 6.85
N ASP A 104 -23.75 4.66 6.51
CA ASP A 104 -24.72 3.56 6.36
C ASP A 104 -24.29 2.56 5.29
N GLU A 105 -23.77 3.06 4.17
CA GLU A 105 -23.26 2.21 3.11
C GLU A 105 -21.95 1.52 3.50
N VAL A 106 -21.06 2.19 4.20
CA VAL A 106 -19.85 1.56 4.76
C VAL A 106 -20.21 0.39 5.68
N CYS A 107 -21.19 0.58 6.60
CA CYS A 107 -21.67 -0.50 7.47
C CYS A 107 -22.24 -1.69 6.69
N ARG A 108 -22.86 -1.44 5.55
CA ARG A 108 -23.42 -2.52 4.70
C ARG A 108 -22.36 -3.29 3.92
N LEU A 109 -21.24 -2.66 3.60
CA LEU A 109 -20.19 -3.22 2.77
C LEU A 109 -19.04 -3.85 3.58
N SER A 110 -18.98 -3.58 4.90
CA SER A 110 -17.83 -3.93 5.71
C SER A 110 -18.19 -4.88 6.84
N ASP A 111 -17.30 -5.83 7.13
CA ASP A 111 -17.36 -6.69 8.31
C ASP A 111 -16.82 -5.95 9.54
N HIS A 112 -15.82 -5.11 9.36
CA HIS A 112 -15.27 -4.26 10.40
C HIS A 112 -15.36 -2.78 10.00
N VAL A 113 -15.98 -1.94 10.85
CA VAL A 113 -16.03 -0.48 10.70
C VAL A 113 -15.16 0.15 11.76
N ILE A 114 -14.01 0.68 11.36
CA ILE A 114 -12.96 1.12 12.27
C ILE A 114 -12.93 2.65 12.35
N PHE A 115 -13.22 3.19 13.50
CA PHE A 115 -13.23 4.63 13.75
C PHE A 115 -11.89 5.15 14.24
N ASN A 116 -11.59 6.39 13.91
CA ASN A 116 -10.35 7.05 14.28
C ASN A 116 -10.40 7.68 15.70
N SER A 117 -11.60 7.88 16.25
CA SER A 117 -11.76 8.49 17.57
C SER A 117 -13.10 8.16 18.22
N PRO A 118 -13.19 8.16 19.57
CA PRO A 118 -14.44 7.98 20.29
C PRO A 118 -15.52 8.97 19.90
N GLY A 119 -15.16 10.23 19.66
CA GLY A 119 -16.12 11.24 19.23
C GLY A 119 -16.73 11.00 17.84
N GLN A 120 -16.06 10.26 16.97
CA GLN A 120 -16.68 9.78 15.69
C GLN A 120 -17.69 8.67 16.00
N MET A 121 -17.35 7.71 16.86
CA MET A 121 -18.26 6.63 17.27
C MET A 121 -19.53 7.20 17.90
N GLU A 122 -19.40 8.14 18.82
CA GLU A 122 -20.53 8.82 19.48
C GLU A 122 -21.46 9.48 18.45
N ARG A 123 -20.92 10.23 17.50
CA ARG A 123 -21.72 10.86 16.43
C ARG A 123 -22.36 9.86 15.48
N ALA A 124 -21.78 8.68 15.34
CA ALA A 124 -22.26 7.60 14.48
C ALA A 124 -23.35 6.73 15.11
N THR A 125 -23.54 6.79 16.43
CA THR A 125 -24.38 5.86 17.22
C THR A 125 -25.74 5.57 16.58
N LEU A 126 -26.49 6.60 16.21
CA LEU A 126 -27.82 6.43 15.60
C LEU A 126 -27.77 5.73 14.22
N ILE A 127 -26.71 5.95 13.47
CA ILE A 127 -26.52 5.32 12.15
C ILE A 127 -26.17 3.84 12.34
N LEU A 128 -25.27 3.53 13.28
CA LEU A 128 -24.87 2.17 13.60
C LEU A 128 -26.05 1.34 14.13
N GLU A 129 -26.86 1.93 15.04
CA GLU A 129 -28.08 1.30 15.55
C GLU A 129 -29.10 1.03 14.45
N ALA A 130 -29.32 1.99 13.56
CA ALA A 130 -30.23 1.84 12.42
C ALA A 130 -29.74 0.76 11.43
N ALA A 131 -28.45 0.73 11.16
CA ALA A 131 -27.82 -0.28 10.30
C ALA A 131 -28.00 -1.69 10.88
N ARG A 132 -27.71 -1.88 12.18
CA ARG A 132 -27.93 -3.16 12.89
C ARG A 132 -29.39 -3.55 12.93
N ALA A 133 -30.29 -2.60 13.17
CA ALA A 133 -31.73 -2.83 13.16
C ALA A 133 -32.26 -3.25 11.77
N SER A 134 -31.61 -2.86 10.69
CA SER A 134 -31.91 -3.28 9.33
C SER A 134 -31.32 -4.65 8.96
N GLY A 135 -30.61 -5.30 9.89
CA GLY A 135 -30.04 -6.64 9.72
C GLY A 135 -28.60 -6.66 9.22
N GLN A 136 -27.92 -5.51 9.18
CA GLN A 136 -26.50 -5.48 8.86
C GLN A 136 -25.68 -6.03 10.04
N ASN A 137 -24.66 -6.82 9.72
CA ASN A 137 -23.79 -7.44 10.71
C ASN A 137 -22.35 -6.95 10.48
N PHE A 138 -21.83 -6.19 11.40
CA PHE A 138 -20.47 -5.65 11.38
C PHE A 138 -19.98 -5.40 12.81
N ASP A 139 -18.69 -5.51 12.99
CA ASP A 139 -18.01 -5.15 14.22
C ASP A 139 -17.55 -3.69 14.18
N VAL A 140 -17.56 -3.05 15.35
CA VAL A 140 -17.08 -1.69 15.53
C VAL A 140 -15.69 -1.70 16.14
N GLY A 141 -14.72 -1.11 15.42
CA GLY A 141 -13.36 -0.97 15.86
C GLY A 141 -12.96 0.46 16.23
N LEU A 142 -11.96 0.58 17.09
CA LEU A 142 -11.29 1.84 17.38
C LEU A 142 -9.82 1.74 16.96
N ARG A 143 -9.38 2.64 16.08
CA ARG A 143 -7.95 2.80 15.82
C ARG A 143 -7.30 3.56 16.96
N ILE A 144 -6.35 2.93 17.61
CA ILE A 144 -5.49 3.54 18.63
C ILE A 144 -4.19 4.04 18.04
N ASN A 145 -3.62 5.07 18.64
CA ASN A 145 -2.27 5.52 18.42
C ASN A 145 -1.41 5.03 19.59
N PRO A 146 -0.45 4.13 19.35
CA PRO A 146 0.43 3.60 20.40
C PRO A 146 1.30 4.67 21.08
N MET A 147 1.37 5.88 20.53
CA MET A 147 2.25 6.97 20.98
C MET A 147 3.73 6.52 21.02
N HIS A 148 4.07 5.64 20.10
CA HIS A 148 5.39 5.04 19.94
C HIS A 148 5.90 5.22 18.51
N PRO A 149 6.52 6.39 18.18
CA PRO A 149 7.08 6.62 16.89
C PRO A 149 8.30 5.71 16.65
N THR A 150 8.29 4.96 15.55
CA THR A 150 9.36 4.04 15.15
C THR A 150 9.97 4.42 13.80
N GLY A 151 9.31 5.32 13.05
CA GLY A 151 9.74 5.72 11.70
C GLY A 151 10.92 6.67 11.70
N GLU A 152 11.84 6.50 10.74
CA GLU A 152 13.00 7.38 10.55
C GLU A 152 12.60 8.83 10.25
N VAL A 153 11.47 9.04 9.56
CA VAL A 153 10.98 10.35 9.15
C VAL A 153 9.70 10.69 9.92
N PRO A 154 9.75 11.59 10.92
CA PRO A 154 8.60 11.91 11.78
C PRO A 154 7.34 12.34 11.02
N ARG A 155 7.48 12.97 9.85
CA ARG A 155 6.36 13.41 9.02
C ARG A 155 5.50 12.24 8.51
N TYR A 156 6.10 11.08 8.30
CA TYR A 156 5.44 9.88 7.76
C TYR A 156 5.14 8.84 8.82
N ASP A 157 5.56 9.08 10.07
CA ASP A 157 5.29 8.19 11.18
C ASP A 157 3.90 8.47 11.76
N PRO A 158 2.96 7.49 11.69
CA PRO A 158 1.60 7.66 12.18
C PRO A 158 1.51 7.90 13.69
N SER A 159 2.55 7.57 14.46
CA SER A 159 2.63 7.73 15.90
C SER A 159 3.38 8.99 16.36
N SER A 160 3.86 9.80 15.43
CA SER A 160 4.53 11.08 15.74
C SER A 160 3.59 12.07 16.44
N PRO A 161 4.12 12.97 17.27
CA PRO A 161 3.35 14.05 17.88
C PRO A 161 2.60 14.88 16.82
N GLY A 162 1.30 15.09 17.04
CA GLY A 162 0.42 15.82 16.13
C GLY A 162 -0.13 14.98 14.97
N SER A 163 0.14 13.67 14.93
CA SER A 163 -0.53 12.77 13.99
C SER A 163 -2.04 12.80 14.21
N ARG A 164 -2.81 12.82 13.11
CA ARG A 164 -4.26 12.74 13.14
C ARG A 164 -4.80 11.31 13.20
N LEU A 165 -3.91 10.31 13.15
CA LEU A 165 -4.26 8.91 12.96
C LEU A 165 -4.28 8.16 14.28
N GLY A 166 -5.47 7.67 14.65
CA GLY A 166 -5.72 6.90 15.85
C GLY A 166 -5.90 7.75 17.11
N PHE A 167 -6.61 7.19 18.07
CA PHE A 167 -6.83 7.78 19.38
C PHE A 167 -5.66 7.44 20.32
N PRO A 168 -5.10 8.41 21.07
CA PRO A 168 -3.97 8.16 21.97
C PRO A 168 -4.26 7.05 22.97
N ILE A 169 -3.38 6.07 23.03
CA ILE A 169 -3.57 4.86 23.82
C ILE A 169 -3.63 5.12 25.33
N ASP A 170 -2.93 6.14 25.81
CA ASP A 170 -2.90 6.57 27.22
C ASP A 170 -4.19 7.26 27.69
N GLN A 171 -5.14 7.50 26.77
CA GLN A 171 -6.43 8.13 27.05
C GLN A 171 -7.60 7.13 27.00
N LEU A 172 -7.33 5.84 26.82
CA LEU A 172 -8.38 4.81 26.86
C LEU A 172 -9.03 4.74 28.24
N THR A 173 -10.36 4.70 28.28
CA THR A 173 -11.16 4.53 29.48
C THR A 173 -12.26 3.49 29.26
N PRO A 174 -12.87 2.92 30.32
CA PRO A 174 -13.99 1.99 30.18
C PRO A 174 -15.15 2.56 29.36
N GLU A 175 -15.44 3.85 29.49
CA GLU A 175 -16.53 4.51 28.77
C GLU A 175 -16.22 4.62 27.26
N ILE A 176 -14.96 4.83 26.90
CA ILE A 176 -14.51 4.87 25.49
C ILE A 176 -14.59 3.49 24.86
N MET A 177 -14.26 2.46 25.62
CA MET A 177 -14.25 1.08 25.16
C MET A 177 -15.62 0.41 25.18
N GLU A 178 -16.66 1.07 25.67
CA GLU A 178 -18.02 0.54 25.62
C GLU A 178 -18.49 0.38 24.16
N GLY A 179 -18.85 -0.84 23.79
CA GLY A 179 -19.32 -1.17 22.43
C GLY A 179 -18.21 -1.25 21.36
N VAL A 180 -16.94 -1.23 21.76
CA VAL A 180 -15.80 -1.52 20.88
C VAL A 180 -15.60 -3.02 20.81
N ASP A 181 -15.75 -3.59 19.61
CA ASP A 181 -15.55 -5.01 19.33
C ASP A 181 -14.09 -5.36 19.08
N GLY A 182 -13.31 -4.42 18.54
CA GLY A 182 -11.90 -4.65 18.23
C GLY A 182 -11.04 -3.39 18.24
N ILE A 183 -9.73 -3.62 18.31
CA ILE A 183 -8.71 -2.57 18.27
C ILE A 183 -7.90 -2.69 16.99
N HIS A 184 -7.59 -1.54 16.39
CA HIS A 184 -6.69 -1.43 15.26
C HIS A 184 -5.55 -0.47 15.59
N PHE A 185 -4.32 -0.82 15.21
CA PHE A 185 -3.21 0.13 15.16
C PHE A 185 -2.36 -0.09 13.91
N HIS A 186 -1.74 0.96 13.41
CA HIS A 186 -0.85 0.91 12.26
C HIS A 186 0.14 2.07 12.41
N ASN A 187 1.36 1.75 12.79
CA ASN A 187 2.42 2.72 13.06
C ASN A 187 3.72 2.46 12.30
N LEU A 188 3.81 1.35 11.57
CA LEU A 188 4.99 1.01 10.79
C LEU A 188 4.92 1.59 9.37
N CYS A 189 6.09 1.86 8.79
CA CYS A 189 6.27 2.25 7.40
C CYS A 189 7.61 1.73 6.90
N GLU A 190 7.60 0.76 5.98
CA GLU A 190 8.77 0.13 5.35
C GLU A 190 9.78 -0.44 6.36
N GLN A 191 9.31 -1.09 7.41
CA GLN A 191 10.13 -1.56 8.53
C GLN A 191 10.27 -3.09 8.57
N ASP A 192 11.15 -3.55 9.46
CA ASP A 192 11.35 -4.96 9.81
C ASP A 192 10.42 -5.39 10.96
N PHE A 193 10.64 -6.55 11.56
CA PHE A 193 9.77 -7.11 12.60
C PHE A 193 9.91 -6.38 13.95
N GLU A 194 11.13 -6.06 14.39
CA GLU A 194 11.39 -5.56 15.74
C GLU A 194 10.54 -4.33 16.11
N PRO A 195 10.30 -3.33 15.23
CA PRO A 195 9.43 -2.20 15.57
C PRO A 195 7.97 -2.59 15.86
N LEU A 196 7.45 -3.68 15.26
CA LEU A 196 6.14 -4.21 15.60
C LEU A 196 6.15 -4.78 17.02
N HIS A 197 7.15 -5.59 17.35
CA HIS A 197 7.32 -6.17 18.68
C HIS A 197 7.42 -5.08 19.76
N ASP A 198 8.29 -4.08 19.55
CA ASP A 198 8.47 -2.97 20.49
C ASP A 198 7.17 -2.14 20.68
N THR A 199 6.36 -2.01 19.63
CA THR A 199 5.07 -1.36 19.69
C THR A 199 4.07 -2.19 20.48
N TRP A 200 4.08 -3.50 20.28
CA TRP A 200 3.15 -4.42 20.93
C TRP A 200 3.26 -4.40 22.45
N ASP A 201 4.47 -4.32 23.03
CA ASP A 201 4.66 -4.23 24.46
C ASP A 201 3.83 -3.08 25.08
N LYS A 202 3.77 -1.95 24.41
CA LYS A 202 2.99 -0.78 24.85
C LYS A 202 1.50 -0.93 24.63
N VAL A 203 1.12 -1.56 23.52
CA VAL A 203 -0.28 -1.81 23.18
C VAL A 203 -0.85 -2.84 24.14
N PHE A 204 -0.12 -3.93 24.38
CA PHE A 204 -0.51 -5.03 25.26
C PHE A 204 -0.88 -4.53 26.66
N ASP A 205 0.03 -3.82 27.33
CA ASP A 205 -0.18 -3.29 28.68
C ASP A 205 -1.41 -2.37 28.75
N ALA A 206 -1.63 -1.58 27.71
CA ALA A 206 -2.73 -0.61 27.69
C ALA A 206 -4.10 -1.22 27.44
N ILE A 207 -4.18 -2.33 26.67
CA ILE A 207 -5.46 -2.97 26.30
C ILE A 207 -5.76 -4.22 27.13
N GLU A 208 -4.83 -4.70 27.97
CA GLU A 208 -5.02 -5.86 28.86
C GLU A 208 -6.37 -5.85 29.62
N PRO A 209 -6.87 -4.71 30.15
CA PRO A 209 -8.16 -4.67 30.85
C PRO A 209 -9.35 -5.11 30.01
N TRP A 210 -9.24 -5.14 28.68
CA TRP A 210 -10.33 -5.44 27.74
C TRP A 210 -10.15 -6.75 26.95
N PHE A 211 -9.13 -7.58 27.22
CA PHE A 211 -8.91 -8.84 26.48
C PHE A 211 -10.16 -9.73 26.42
N GLY A 212 -10.94 -9.83 27.49
CA GLY A 212 -12.17 -10.59 27.49
C GLY A 212 -13.34 -9.97 26.71
N GLN A 213 -13.23 -8.72 26.27
CA GLN A 213 -14.21 -7.98 25.47
C GLN A 213 -13.86 -7.97 23.99
N LEU A 214 -12.56 -7.82 23.68
CA LEU A 214 -12.09 -7.67 22.30
C LEU A 214 -12.24 -8.99 21.54
N LYS A 215 -12.94 -8.94 20.40
CA LYS A 215 -13.07 -10.07 19.50
C LYS A 215 -11.85 -10.19 18.61
N TRP A 216 -11.25 -9.06 18.23
CA TRP A 216 -10.11 -8.99 17.33
C TRP A 216 -9.17 -7.83 17.65
N ILE A 217 -7.90 -8.03 17.27
CA ILE A 217 -6.84 -7.02 17.32
C ILE A 217 -6.17 -6.98 15.95
N ASN A 218 -6.24 -5.85 15.30
CA ASN A 218 -5.63 -5.63 14.00
C ASN A 218 -4.36 -4.80 14.17
N MET A 219 -3.22 -5.41 13.89
CA MET A 219 -1.89 -4.83 14.07
C MET A 219 -1.45 -3.99 12.86
N GLY A 220 -2.32 -3.84 11.85
CA GLY A 220 -2.01 -3.07 10.64
C GLY A 220 -0.98 -3.74 9.75
N GLY A 221 -0.26 -2.94 9.02
CA GLY A 221 0.81 -3.35 8.11
C GLY A 221 1.99 -2.39 8.18
N GLY A 222 2.68 -2.19 7.05
CA GLY A 222 3.81 -1.27 6.94
C GLY A 222 5.16 -1.91 7.23
N HIS A 223 5.20 -3.24 7.29
CA HIS A 223 6.42 -4.01 7.36
C HIS A 223 6.57 -4.92 6.13
N HIS A 224 7.81 -5.11 5.68
CA HIS A 224 8.14 -5.78 4.42
C HIS A 224 8.21 -7.32 4.59
N ILE A 225 7.12 -7.94 5.02
CA ILE A 225 7.04 -9.38 5.36
C ILE A 225 7.53 -10.28 4.24
N THR A 226 7.28 -9.90 2.99
CA THR A 226 7.62 -10.72 1.81
C THR A 226 9.05 -10.52 1.33
N ARG A 227 9.79 -9.59 1.90
CA ARG A 227 11.22 -9.41 1.62
C ARG A 227 12.01 -10.64 2.09
N ALA A 228 13.05 -11.02 1.34
CA ALA A 228 13.79 -12.27 1.55
C ALA A 228 14.50 -12.35 2.91
N ASP A 229 14.95 -11.22 3.46
CA ASP A 229 15.71 -11.11 4.72
C ASP A 229 14.83 -10.76 5.93
N TYR A 230 13.50 -10.74 5.78
CA TYR A 230 12.57 -10.45 6.87
C TYR A 230 12.48 -11.61 7.87
N GLN A 231 12.36 -11.31 9.15
CA GLN A 231 12.33 -12.27 10.29
C GLN A 231 10.94 -12.94 10.42
N ARG A 232 10.61 -13.84 9.50
CA ARG A 232 9.27 -14.47 9.43
C ARG A 232 9.01 -15.48 10.54
N GLU A 233 10.06 -16.21 10.98
CA GLU A 233 9.92 -17.19 12.04
C GLU A 233 9.59 -16.49 13.36
N GLU A 234 10.31 -15.42 13.68
CA GLU A 234 10.07 -14.59 14.87
C GLU A 234 8.68 -13.93 14.82
N LEU A 235 8.25 -13.45 13.64
CA LEU A 235 6.89 -12.91 13.47
C LEU A 235 5.83 -13.98 13.78
N VAL A 236 5.97 -15.19 13.28
CA VAL A 236 4.99 -16.29 13.50
C VAL A 236 4.89 -16.65 14.98
N GLU A 237 6.03 -16.76 15.69
CA GLU A 237 6.04 -17.05 17.14
C GLU A 237 5.35 -15.91 17.90
N PHE A 238 5.72 -14.67 17.62
CA PHE A 238 5.11 -13.48 18.21
C PHE A 238 3.58 -13.43 18.03
N LEU A 239 3.09 -13.72 16.81
CA LEU A 239 1.66 -13.66 16.53
C LEU A 239 0.87 -14.77 17.25
N LYS A 240 1.47 -15.97 17.43
CA LYS A 240 0.89 -17.04 18.25
C LYS A 240 0.76 -16.62 19.71
N ASP A 241 1.83 -16.08 20.27
CA ASP A 241 1.86 -15.63 21.66
C ASP A 241 0.81 -14.52 21.88
N ALA A 242 0.75 -13.53 20.97
CA ALA A 242 -0.24 -12.45 21.02
C ALA A 242 -1.69 -12.99 20.98
N LYS A 243 -1.96 -13.99 20.13
CA LYS A 243 -3.28 -14.64 20.05
C LYS A 243 -3.61 -15.42 21.32
N GLU A 244 -2.65 -16.20 21.84
CA GLU A 244 -2.85 -16.98 23.06
C GLU A 244 -3.09 -16.08 24.27
N ASP A 245 -2.29 -15.04 24.45
CA ASP A 245 -2.34 -14.12 25.58
C ASP A 245 -3.62 -13.28 25.60
N THR A 246 -4.07 -12.84 24.44
CA THR A 246 -5.27 -11.96 24.35
C THR A 246 -6.58 -12.73 24.20
N GLY A 247 -6.55 -13.93 23.61
CA GLY A 247 -7.72 -14.69 23.22
C GLY A 247 -8.53 -14.07 22.08
N ALA A 248 -8.02 -13.01 21.44
CA ALA A 248 -8.65 -12.31 20.34
C ALA A 248 -8.13 -12.85 18.99
N GLU A 249 -8.92 -12.69 17.91
CA GLU A 249 -8.44 -12.93 16.55
C GLU A 249 -7.43 -11.84 16.17
N ILE A 250 -6.26 -12.25 15.69
CA ILE A 250 -5.21 -11.33 15.26
C ILE A 250 -5.30 -11.09 13.76
N TYR A 251 -5.17 -9.82 13.34
CA TYR A 251 -5.17 -9.40 11.95
C TYR A 251 -3.88 -8.69 11.58
N LEU A 252 -3.39 -8.92 10.36
CA LEU A 252 -2.39 -8.11 9.69
C LEU A 252 -2.97 -7.52 8.41
N GLU A 253 -2.51 -6.30 8.04
CA GLU A 253 -2.93 -5.57 6.85
C GLU A 253 -1.74 -5.24 5.93
N PRO A 254 -1.05 -6.25 5.35
CA PRO A 254 0.03 -5.98 4.41
C PRO A 254 -0.51 -5.25 3.18
N GLY A 255 0.15 -4.16 2.81
CA GLY A 255 -0.15 -3.42 1.59
C GLY A 255 0.96 -3.60 0.58
N GLU A 256 2.04 -2.87 0.78
CA GLU A 256 3.24 -2.92 -0.04
C GLU A 256 3.82 -4.34 -0.14
N ALA A 257 3.85 -5.08 0.96
CA ALA A 257 4.35 -6.47 0.98
C ALA A 257 3.58 -7.41 0.04
N VAL A 258 2.32 -7.12 -0.32
CA VAL A 258 1.56 -7.91 -1.31
C VAL A 258 2.19 -7.77 -2.69
N ALA A 259 2.59 -6.55 -3.07
CA ALA A 259 3.06 -6.23 -4.42
C ALA A 259 4.55 -5.88 -4.47
N LEU A 260 5.31 -6.19 -3.41
CA LEU A 260 6.75 -5.92 -3.33
C LEU A 260 7.51 -6.60 -4.47
N ASP A 261 8.29 -5.81 -5.21
CA ASP A 261 9.03 -6.23 -6.41
C ASP A 261 8.17 -6.89 -7.51
N ALA A 262 6.84 -6.72 -7.44
CA ALA A 262 5.90 -7.35 -8.37
C ALA A 262 5.58 -6.49 -9.60
N GLY A 263 6.19 -5.31 -9.76
CA GLY A 263 5.89 -4.51 -10.93
C GLY A 263 6.92 -3.46 -11.29
N ILE A 264 6.88 -3.07 -12.55
CA ILE A 264 7.76 -2.05 -13.12
C ILE A 264 6.94 -0.92 -13.75
N LEU A 265 7.54 0.27 -13.82
CA LEU A 265 7.06 1.39 -14.64
C LEU A 265 7.99 1.58 -15.82
N VAL A 266 7.47 1.28 -17.01
CA VAL A 266 8.20 1.42 -18.29
C VAL A 266 8.05 2.83 -18.83
N GLY A 267 9.15 3.44 -19.23
CA GLY A 267 9.21 4.75 -19.85
C GLY A 267 10.07 4.77 -21.12
N THR A 268 9.92 5.86 -21.87
CA THR A 268 10.70 6.13 -23.09
C THR A 268 11.34 7.50 -22.99
N ILE A 269 12.59 7.64 -23.37
CA ILE A 269 13.27 8.95 -23.50
C ILE A 269 12.71 9.67 -24.73
N LEU A 270 12.14 10.85 -24.50
CA LEU A 270 11.55 11.70 -25.54
C LEU A 270 12.53 12.73 -26.09
N ASP A 271 13.43 13.24 -25.25
CA ASP A 271 14.42 14.23 -25.63
C ASP A 271 15.64 14.15 -24.73
N THR A 272 16.77 14.68 -25.21
CA THR A 272 18.04 14.74 -24.47
C THR A 272 18.69 16.09 -24.62
N GLY A 273 19.38 16.54 -23.58
CA GLY A 273 20.05 17.83 -23.57
C GLY A 273 21.22 17.89 -22.59
N HIS A 274 21.76 19.08 -22.44
CA HIS A 274 22.84 19.36 -21.50
C HIS A 274 22.66 20.74 -20.88
N ASN A 275 22.58 20.80 -19.56
CA ASN A 275 22.54 22.04 -18.82
C ASN A 275 23.36 21.89 -17.51
N GLY A 276 24.68 22.07 -17.61
CA GLY A 276 25.61 21.79 -16.52
C GLY A 276 25.86 20.28 -16.29
N LEU A 277 24.88 19.43 -16.63
CA LEU A 277 24.93 17.97 -16.61
C LEU A 277 24.07 17.43 -17.76
N PRO A 278 24.25 16.16 -18.17
CA PRO A 278 23.35 15.50 -19.12
C PRO A 278 21.92 15.42 -18.55
N VAL A 279 20.92 15.71 -19.38
CA VAL A 279 19.50 15.68 -19.02
C VAL A 279 18.74 14.85 -20.06
N ALA A 280 17.81 14.04 -19.61
CA ALA A 280 16.83 13.34 -20.45
C ALA A 280 15.42 13.67 -19.99
N VAL A 281 14.51 13.93 -20.93
CA VAL A 281 13.08 14.06 -20.68
C VAL A 281 12.40 12.77 -21.11
N ALA A 282 11.65 12.16 -20.19
CA ALA A 282 10.91 10.91 -20.44
C ALA A 282 9.40 11.18 -20.58
N ASP A 283 8.66 10.17 -21.05
CA ASP A 283 7.20 10.17 -21.06
C ASP A 283 6.57 9.77 -19.71
N ILE A 284 7.40 9.39 -18.75
CA ILE A 284 6.98 9.17 -17.35
C ILE A 284 7.34 10.40 -16.50
N SER A 285 6.62 10.59 -15.40
CA SER A 285 6.67 11.78 -14.55
C SER A 285 6.74 11.39 -13.08
N ALA A 286 7.66 11.99 -12.32
CA ALA A 286 7.66 11.86 -10.87
C ALA A 286 6.34 12.40 -10.28
N THR A 287 5.89 13.57 -10.76
CA THR A 287 4.67 14.21 -10.28
C THR A 287 3.40 13.41 -10.56
N CYS A 288 3.31 12.78 -11.75
CA CYS A 288 2.08 12.14 -12.22
C CYS A 288 2.02 10.64 -12.00
N HIS A 289 3.15 9.95 -12.00
CA HIS A 289 3.19 8.49 -12.03
C HIS A 289 3.89 7.86 -10.82
N MET A 290 4.75 8.62 -10.13
CA MET A 290 5.50 8.15 -8.96
C MET A 290 5.70 9.30 -7.95
N PRO A 291 4.61 9.86 -7.40
CA PRO A 291 4.68 11.09 -6.61
C PRO A 291 5.49 10.95 -5.32
N ASP A 292 5.69 9.75 -4.80
CA ASP A 292 6.50 9.52 -3.60
C ASP A 292 7.98 9.86 -3.81
N VAL A 293 8.47 9.87 -5.06
CA VAL A 293 9.80 10.41 -5.37
C VAL A 293 9.95 11.87 -4.90
N ILE A 294 8.84 12.63 -4.90
CA ILE A 294 8.81 14.04 -4.47
C ILE A 294 8.29 14.18 -3.03
N GLU A 295 7.24 13.45 -2.67
CA GLU A 295 6.54 13.58 -1.40
C GLU A 295 7.30 12.95 -0.23
N ALA A 296 7.89 11.76 -0.46
CA ALA A 296 8.70 10.99 0.47
C ALA A 296 10.03 10.61 -0.17
N PRO A 297 10.92 11.57 -0.47
CA PRO A 297 12.00 11.42 -1.43
C PRO A 297 12.81 10.14 -1.29
N TYR A 298 12.75 9.32 -2.32
CA TYR A 298 13.58 8.14 -2.52
C TYR A 298 14.08 8.08 -3.98
N ARG A 299 15.05 7.26 -4.26
CA ARG A 299 15.55 7.03 -5.61
C ARG A 299 15.09 5.65 -6.09
N PRO A 300 14.11 5.56 -6.99
CA PRO A 300 13.67 4.28 -7.55
C PRO A 300 14.83 3.51 -8.18
N ALA A 301 14.90 2.20 -7.99
CA ALA A 301 15.87 1.35 -8.67
C ALA A 301 15.52 1.27 -10.16
N MET A 302 16.53 1.37 -11.03
CA MET A 302 16.35 1.26 -12.48
C MET A 302 16.75 -0.14 -12.95
N LEU A 303 15.91 -0.77 -13.78
CA LEU A 303 16.21 -2.04 -14.40
C LEU A 303 17.45 -1.93 -15.30
N GLY A 304 18.46 -2.74 -15.02
CA GLY A 304 19.69 -2.76 -15.84
C GLY A 304 20.52 -1.47 -15.75
N GLU A 305 20.45 -0.76 -14.61
CA GLU A 305 21.32 0.41 -14.41
C GLU A 305 22.80 0.03 -14.49
N ALA A 306 23.54 0.77 -15.33
CA ALA A 306 24.97 0.51 -15.55
C ALA A 306 25.76 0.75 -14.23
N GLN A 307 26.65 -0.19 -13.94
CA GLN A 307 27.56 -0.09 -12.81
C GLN A 307 28.91 0.51 -13.22
N GLY A 308 29.46 1.35 -12.34
CA GLY A 308 30.79 1.93 -12.50
C GLY A 308 30.83 3.37 -13.04
N ALA A 309 31.95 4.03 -12.79
CA ALA A 309 32.13 5.47 -13.02
C ALA A 309 32.34 5.87 -14.50
N ASP A 310 32.56 4.90 -15.39
CA ASP A 310 32.84 5.17 -16.80
C ASP A 310 31.57 5.55 -17.60
N THR A 311 30.38 5.18 -17.10
CA THR A 311 29.10 5.61 -17.68
C THR A 311 28.66 6.92 -16.99
N PRO A 312 28.52 8.03 -17.73
CA PRO A 312 28.09 9.27 -17.12
C PRO A 312 26.65 9.20 -16.61
N GLU A 313 26.41 9.87 -15.51
CA GLU A 313 25.03 10.03 -15.00
C GLU A 313 24.25 11.00 -15.89
N VAL A 314 22.97 10.69 -16.07
CA VAL A 314 21.99 11.53 -16.73
C VAL A 314 20.83 11.78 -15.80
N ARG A 315 20.41 13.02 -15.69
CA ARG A 315 19.21 13.41 -14.93
C ARG A 315 17.98 13.09 -15.75
N ILE A 316 17.08 12.25 -15.22
CA ILE A 316 15.80 11.93 -15.84
C ILE A 316 14.71 12.78 -15.20
N GLY A 317 14.02 13.55 -16.04
CA GLY A 317 12.84 14.34 -15.66
C GLY A 317 11.64 13.95 -16.51
N GLY A 318 10.45 14.29 -15.99
CA GLY A 318 9.18 14.08 -16.67
C GLY A 318 8.81 15.18 -17.67
N PRO A 319 7.69 15.01 -18.41
CA PRO A 319 7.26 15.92 -19.47
C PRO A 319 6.41 17.10 -18.94
N SER A 320 6.13 17.16 -17.63
CA SER A 320 5.30 18.24 -17.08
C SER A 320 6.06 19.57 -17.00
N CYS A 321 5.30 20.67 -16.90
CA CYS A 321 5.88 22.02 -16.73
C CYS A 321 6.33 22.32 -15.29
N LEU A 322 6.22 21.35 -14.35
CA LEU A 322 6.72 21.52 -13.00
C LEU A 322 8.25 21.37 -12.97
N ALA A 323 8.97 22.41 -12.56
CA ALA A 323 10.44 22.37 -12.50
C ALA A 323 10.98 21.23 -11.58
N GLY A 324 10.21 20.80 -10.60
CA GLY A 324 10.53 19.70 -9.69
C GLY A 324 10.14 18.32 -10.20
N ASP A 325 9.66 18.18 -11.45
CA ASP A 325 9.33 16.88 -12.05
C ASP A 325 10.61 16.14 -12.47
N VAL A 326 11.38 15.74 -11.49
CA VAL A 326 12.69 15.08 -11.63
C VAL A 326 12.63 13.77 -10.86
N ILE A 327 12.99 12.67 -11.56
CA ILE A 327 12.97 11.32 -10.98
C ILE A 327 14.30 11.05 -10.27
N GLY A 328 15.42 11.35 -10.91
CA GLY A 328 16.74 11.16 -10.33
C GLY A 328 17.87 11.15 -11.35
N ASP A 329 19.08 10.86 -10.89
CA ASP A 329 20.27 10.74 -11.70
C ASP A 329 20.64 9.26 -11.84
N TYR A 330 20.80 8.78 -13.11
CA TYR A 330 20.97 7.35 -13.44
C TYR A 330 22.06 7.13 -14.47
N ARG A 331 22.71 5.98 -14.41
CA ARG A 331 23.66 5.50 -15.41
C ARG A 331 22.96 4.56 -16.39
N ILE A 332 22.70 5.04 -17.59
CA ILE A 332 22.02 4.26 -18.62
C ILE A 332 23.08 3.61 -19.52
N GLU A 333 23.07 2.28 -19.62
CA GLU A 333 24.00 1.55 -20.49
C GLU A 333 23.88 2.02 -21.94
N GLY A 334 25.01 2.37 -22.56
CA GLY A 334 25.03 2.95 -23.91
C GLY A 334 24.57 4.41 -24.00
N GLY A 335 24.28 5.06 -22.87
CA GLY A 335 23.83 6.47 -22.80
C GLY A 335 22.32 6.66 -22.96
N ALA A 336 21.88 7.90 -22.75
CA ALA A 336 20.49 8.31 -22.98
C ALA A 336 20.31 8.73 -24.44
N GLU A 337 19.44 8.02 -25.16
CA GLU A 337 19.10 8.31 -26.56
C GLU A 337 17.59 8.44 -26.72
N VAL A 338 17.13 9.32 -27.59
CA VAL A 338 15.70 9.47 -27.92
C VAL A 338 15.14 8.14 -28.46
N GLY A 339 14.01 7.72 -27.91
CA GLY A 339 13.34 6.45 -28.21
C GLY A 339 13.83 5.27 -27.38
N LYS A 340 14.87 5.44 -26.54
CA LYS A 340 15.34 4.36 -25.66
C LYS A 340 14.34 4.07 -24.57
N ARG A 341 14.01 2.79 -24.39
CA ARG A 341 13.17 2.26 -23.32
C ARG A 341 13.99 2.01 -22.07
N PHE A 342 13.38 2.25 -20.94
CA PHE A 342 13.92 1.93 -19.62
C PHE A 342 12.76 1.63 -18.66
N ALA A 343 13.04 1.09 -17.49
CA ALA A 343 12.01 0.85 -16.48
C ALA A 343 12.53 1.10 -15.06
N PHE A 344 11.65 1.56 -14.19
CA PHE A 344 11.87 1.58 -12.75
C PHE A 344 11.24 0.36 -12.10
N LEU A 345 11.98 -0.23 -11.17
CA LEU A 345 11.57 -1.42 -10.41
C LEU A 345 10.67 -1.03 -9.24
N ASP A 346 9.92 -2.01 -8.74
CA ASP A 346 9.06 -1.90 -7.56
C ASP A 346 8.01 -0.78 -7.66
N GLN A 347 7.28 -0.72 -8.78
CA GLN A 347 6.32 0.33 -9.08
C GLN A 347 4.86 -0.14 -9.13
N ALA A 348 4.54 -1.36 -8.65
CA ALA A 348 3.17 -1.88 -8.64
C ALA A 348 2.31 -1.25 -7.55
N HIS A 349 2.88 -1.06 -6.35
CA HIS A 349 2.19 -0.45 -5.22
C HIS A 349 2.38 1.07 -5.20
N TYR A 350 1.69 1.78 -4.32
CA TYR A 350 1.65 3.24 -4.16
C TYR A 350 1.78 4.07 -5.44
N SER A 351 2.76 3.84 -6.30
CA SER A 351 2.92 4.56 -7.57
C SER A 351 1.67 4.47 -8.43
N MET A 352 1.14 3.25 -8.66
CA MET A 352 -0.06 3.06 -9.48
C MET A 352 -1.31 3.71 -8.87
N VAL A 353 -1.54 3.57 -7.56
CA VAL A 353 -2.75 4.08 -6.89
C VAL A 353 -2.72 5.60 -6.67
N LYS A 354 -1.54 6.23 -6.75
CA LYS A 354 -1.35 7.68 -6.54
C LYS A 354 -1.24 8.47 -7.84
N THR A 355 -1.40 7.83 -9.01
CA THR A 355 -1.30 8.50 -10.31
C THR A 355 -2.29 9.65 -10.48
N ASN A 356 -1.88 10.65 -11.24
CA ASN A 356 -2.73 11.79 -11.61
C ASN A 356 -2.42 12.28 -13.03
N THR A 357 -3.25 13.19 -13.53
CA THR A 357 -3.16 13.73 -14.89
C THR A 357 -2.78 15.23 -14.90
N PHE A 358 -1.92 15.66 -13.99
CA PHE A 358 -1.45 17.04 -13.99
C PHE A 358 -0.79 17.41 -15.32
N ASN A 359 -1.00 18.64 -15.80
CA ASN A 359 -0.58 19.12 -17.11
C ASN A 359 -1.10 18.32 -18.33
N GLY A 360 -2.08 17.43 -18.14
CA GLY A 360 -2.53 16.53 -19.21
C GLY A 360 -1.54 15.42 -19.54
N VAL A 361 -0.61 15.11 -18.64
CA VAL A 361 0.29 13.96 -18.78
C VAL A 361 -0.55 12.70 -18.78
N GLN A 362 -0.34 11.83 -19.78
CA GLN A 362 -1.09 10.60 -19.99
C GLN A 362 -0.80 9.62 -18.83
N LEU A 363 -1.85 8.97 -18.33
CA LEU A 363 -1.68 7.87 -17.37
C LEU A 363 -1.03 6.67 -18.06
N PRO A 364 -0.11 5.95 -17.37
CA PRO A 364 0.47 4.72 -17.88
C PRO A 364 -0.59 3.65 -18.10
N SER A 365 -0.53 2.95 -19.22
CA SER A 365 -1.33 1.73 -19.43
C SER A 365 -0.98 0.69 -18.37
N ILE A 366 -1.92 -0.20 -18.06
CA ILE A 366 -1.73 -1.24 -17.03
C ILE A 366 -1.72 -2.59 -17.73
N TYR A 367 -0.64 -3.34 -17.54
CA TYR A 367 -0.47 -4.71 -18.04
C TYR A 367 -0.34 -5.69 -16.88
N LEU A 368 -0.89 -6.87 -17.06
CA LEU A 368 -0.64 -8.04 -16.23
C LEU A 368 0.20 -9.03 -17.03
N TRP A 369 1.36 -9.38 -16.48
CA TRP A 369 2.27 -10.35 -17.05
C TRP A 369 2.39 -11.55 -16.12
N ASP A 370 2.18 -12.74 -16.62
CA ASP A 370 2.46 -13.97 -15.88
C ASP A 370 3.82 -14.50 -16.34
N SER A 371 4.85 -14.31 -15.53
CA SER A 371 6.21 -14.69 -15.89
C SER A 371 6.44 -16.20 -15.92
N ASP A 372 5.62 -17.01 -15.25
CA ASP A 372 5.73 -18.48 -15.28
C ASP A 372 5.38 -19.07 -16.64
N ILE A 373 4.46 -18.44 -17.37
CA ILE A 373 3.95 -18.92 -18.66
C ILE A 373 4.17 -17.91 -19.80
N ASP A 374 4.84 -16.80 -19.51
CA ASP A 374 5.10 -15.66 -20.40
C ASP A 374 3.85 -15.11 -21.11
N GLN A 375 2.73 -15.04 -20.40
CA GLN A 375 1.48 -14.45 -20.89
C GLN A 375 1.40 -12.98 -20.48
N LEU A 376 1.19 -12.08 -21.44
CA LEU A 376 1.04 -10.63 -21.23
C LEU A 376 -0.35 -10.18 -21.67
N GLU A 377 -1.05 -9.47 -20.82
CA GLU A 377 -2.40 -8.93 -21.06
C GLU A 377 -2.42 -7.42 -20.83
N LEU A 378 -3.03 -6.66 -21.75
CA LEU A 378 -3.37 -5.26 -21.54
C LEU A 378 -4.68 -5.21 -20.73
N VAL A 379 -4.58 -4.83 -19.45
CA VAL A 379 -5.72 -4.71 -18.54
C VAL A 379 -6.46 -3.40 -18.71
N LYS A 380 -5.71 -2.30 -18.87
CA LYS A 380 -6.31 -0.96 -18.97
C LYS A 380 -5.43 -0.02 -19.80
N GLU A 381 -6.07 0.68 -20.72
CA GLU A 381 -5.53 1.82 -21.43
C GLU A 381 -6.32 3.08 -21.05
N PHE A 382 -5.64 4.22 -20.98
CA PHE A 382 -6.24 5.51 -20.62
C PHE A 382 -6.17 6.48 -21.80
N GLY A 383 -7.34 7.01 -22.18
CA GLY A 383 -7.46 7.99 -23.26
C GLY A 383 -7.61 9.43 -22.75
N TYR A 384 -7.71 10.37 -23.68
CA TYR A 384 -7.95 11.79 -23.41
C TYR A 384 -9.19 12.04 -22.52
N ASP A 385 -10.21 11.19 -22.62
CA ASP A 385 -11.43 11.30 -21.83
C ASP A 385 -11.16 11.21 -20.33
N THR A 386 -10.18 10.40 -19.90
CA THR A 386 -9.76 10.29 -18.48
C THR A 386 -9.28 11.64 -17.92
N PHE A 387 -8.58 12.42 -18.74
CA PHE A 387 -8.17 13.77 -18.35
C PHE A 387 -9.32 14.77 -18.39
N ARG A 388 -10.06 14.80 -19.49
CA ARG A 388 -11.16 15.76 -19.71
C ARG A 388 -12.27 15.63 -18.67
N ASP A 389 -12.80 14.40 -18.49
CA ASP A 389 -14.00 14.15 -17.67
C ASP A 389 -13.75 14.36 -16.17
N ARG A 390 -12.48 14.41 -15.75
CA ARG A 390 -12.11 14.76 -14.39
C ARG A 390 -12.23 16.27 -14.11
N LEU A 391 -12.19 17.10 -15.12
CA LEU A 391 -12.10 18.56 -14.96
C LEU A 391 -13.45 19.28 -15.14
N SER A 392 -14.41 18.68 -15.82
CA SER A 392 -15.76 19.26 -15.97
C SER A 392 -16.78 18.26 -16.52
#